data_15c92332604e60887d6fef8bb5ccc5f0
#
_entry.id   15c92332604e60887d6fef8bb5ccc5f0
#
_cell.length_a   1.000
_cell.length_b   1.000
_cell.length_c   1.000
_cell.angle_alpha   90.00
_cell.angle_beta   90.00
_cell.angle_gamma   90.00
#
_symmetry.space_group_name_H-M   'P 1'
#
loop_
_entity.id
_entity.type
_entity.pdbx_description
1 polymer ?
#
loop_
_entity_poly.entity_id
_entity_poly.type
_entity_poly.pdbx_seq_one_letter_code
_entity_poly.pdbx_strand_id
1 'polypeptide(L)'
;MMYIVFIMSVLYVXXXXXXXXXXXXVYGXXXXXXXXGLGCGIIMSSGGSFLGLVVFLVYLGGXXXXXXYTIAMATEEYPETWGSNVVVLSAFLVGLLMEIFMIVWLFSGEHELVGFYFGGLEDLVVLGEGSFGYVREDYSGGASLYSYGFWFLAMAGWMLFVSIFIAI
;
A
#
# COMPACT_ATOMS: atom_id res chain seq x y z
N MET A 1 -13.89 -14.73 3.99
CA MET A 1 -12.85 -14.08 3.17
C MET A 1 -13.28 -12.70 2.65
N MET A 2 -14.45 -12.62 2.00
CA MET A 2 -14.95 -11.36 1.46
C MET A 2 -15.15 -10.27 2.50
N TYR A 3 -15.62 -10.65 3.69
CA TYR A 3 -15.85 -9.70 4.79
C TYR A 3 -14.54 -9.08 5.27
N ILE A 4 -13.50 -9.90 5.37
CA ILE A 4 -12.18 -9.41 5.81
C ILE A 4 -11.62 -8.41 4.81
N VAL A 5 -11.69 -8.73 3.52
CA VAL A 5 -11.22 -7.85 2.45
C VAL A 5 -12.02 -6.54 2.44
N PHE A 6 -13.33 -6.63 2.63
CA PHE A 6 -14.20 -5.45 2.68
C PHE A 6 -13.85 -4.55 3.86
N ILE A 7 -13.67 -5.14 5.04
CA ILE A 7 -13.29 -4.39 6.24
C ILE A 7 -11.93 -3.73 6.05
N MET A 8 -10.97 -4.48 5.49
CA MET A 8 -9.63 -3.95 5.25
C MET A 8 -9.65 -2.82 4.21
N SER A 9 -10.49 -2.92 3.19
CA SER A 9 -10.61 -1.87 2.18
C SER A 9 -11.22 -0.59 2.76
N VAL A 10 -12.23 -0.74 3.61
CA VAL A 10 -12.85 0.39 4.31
C VAL A 10 -11.82 1.07 5.23
N LEU A 11 -11.07 0.26 5.96
CA LEU A 11 -10.01 0.76 6.84
C LEU A 11 -8.90 1.43 6.04
N TYR A 12 -8.60 0.91 4.86
CA TYR A 12 -7.58 1.48 3.98
C TYR A 12 -7.96 2.89 3.53
N VAL A 13 -9.17 3.05 3.11
CA VAL A 13 -9.68 4.38 2.74
C VAL A 13 -9.69 5.33 3.95
N UNK A 14 -9.98 4.96 5.00
CA UNK A 14 -9.97 5.69 6.19
C UNK A 14 -8.60 6.13 6.61
N UNK A 15 -7.70 5.37 6.21
CA UNK A 15 -6.35 5.66 6.48
C UNK A 15 -5.81 6.60 5.46
N UNK A 16 -6.35 6.49 4.36
CA UNK A 16 -5.95 7.43 3.33
C UNK A 16 -6.51 8.81 3.56
N UNK A 17 -7.64 8.87 4.12
CA UNK A 17 -8.25 10.09 4.51
C UNK A 17 -7.56 10.69 5.68
N UNK A 18 -7.10 9.97 6.46
CA UNK A 18 -6.36 10.42 7.57
C UNK A 18 -5.04 11.00 7.18
N UNK A 19 -4.53 10.42 6.31
CA UNK A 19 -3.28 10.87 5.79
C UNK A 19 -3.45 12.20 5.04
N UNK A 20 -4.53 12.37 4.51
CA UNK A 20 -4.88 13.60 3.86
C UNK A 20 -5.19 14.72 4.80
N UNK A 21 -5.60 14.36 5.80
CA UNK A 21 -6.00 15.28 6.83
C UNK A 21 -4.88 15.59 7.79
N UNK A 22 -4.00 14.87 7.90
CA UNK A 22 -2.91 15.09 8.80
C UNK A 22 -1.97 16.10 8.22
N UNK A 23 -1.99 17.17 8.76
CA UNK A 23 -1.21 18.30 8.37
C UNK A 23 0.14 18.36 8.99
N UNK A 24 0.29 17.52 9.97
CA UNK A 24 1.54 17.40 10.65
C UNK A 24 2.35 16.34 9.95
N UNK A 25 3.40 16.39 9.97
CA UNK A 25 4.26 15.51 9.33
C UNK A 25 4.45 14.25 10.09
N VAL A 26 4.48 14.43 11.41
CA VAL A 26 4.66 13.25 12.30
C VAL A 26 3.46 12.32 12.18
N TYR A 27 2.31 12.86 12.20
CA TYR A 27 1.06 12.06 12.12
C TYR A 27 0.82 11.55 10.70
N GLY A 28 1.30 12.30 9.73
CA GLY A 28 1.23 11.88 8.33
C GLY A 28 1.97 10.57 8.09
N UNK A 29 2.93 10.53 8.68
CA UNK A 29 3.77 9.39 8.49
C UNK A 29 3.23 8.13 9.16
N UNK A 30 2.57 8.36 10.06
CA UNK A 30 1.95 7.28 10.74
C UNK A 30 0.78 6.73 10.00
N UNK A 31 0.24 7.53 9.34
CA UNK A 31 -0.84 7.23 8.48
C UNK A 31 -0.42 6.57 7.23
N UNK A 32 0.63 6.88 6.84
CA UNK A 32 1.19 6.27 5.68
C UNK A 32 1.67 4.88 5.96
N UNK A 33 2.08 4.72 7.04
CA UNK A 33 2.50 3.43 7.47
C UNK A 33 1.33 2.47 7.68
N UNK A 34 0.32 2.98 8.06
CA UNK A 34 -0.89 2.26 8.23
C UNK A 34 -1.56 1.92 6.95
N UNK A 35 -1.47 2.67 6.12
CA UNK A 35 -1.99 2.50 4.83
C UNK A 35 -1.24 1.49 4.05
N UNK A 36 -0.11 1.44 4.21
CA UNK A 36 0.75 0.49 3.61
C UNK A 36 0.56 -0.90 4.17
N GLY A 37 0.37 -1.02 5.35
CA GLY A 37 0.11 -2.31 5.96
C GLY A 37 -1.20 -2.93 5.52
N LEU A 38 -2.25 -2.10 5.54
CA LEU A 38 -3.58 -2.57 5.11
C LEU A 38 -3.60 -2.96 3.64
N GLY A 39 -2.94 -2.15 2.81
CA GLY A 39 -2.85 -2.45 1.38
C GLY A 39 -2.13 -3.77 1.12
N CYS A 40 -1.05 -4.00 1.86
CA CYS A 40 -0.31 -5.27 1.75
C CYS A 40 -1.18 -6.44 2.20
N GLY A 41 -1.98 -6.21 3.26
CA GLY A 41 -2.92 -7.22 3.74
C GLY A 41 -3.95 -7.58 2.69
N ILE A 42 -4.46 -6.58 1.97
CA ILE A 42 -5.42 -6.80 0.88
C ILE A 42 -4.75 -7.61 -0.23
N ILE A 43 -3.54 -7.26 -0.61
CA ILE A 43 -2.80 -7.99 -1.66
C ILE A 43 -2.57 -9.44 -1.23
N MET A 44 -2.20 -9.66 0.04
CA MET A 44 -1.99 -11.01 0.57
C MET A 44 -3.28 -11.82 0.59
N SER A 45 -4.41 -11.17 0.93
CA SER A 45 -5.72 -11.82 0.92
C SER A 45 -6.17 -12.19 -0.49
N SER A 46 -5.70 -11.46 -1.50
CA SER A 46 -6.02 -11.73 -2.91
C SER A 46 -5.18 -12.87 -3.51
N GLY A 47 -4.28 -13.44 -2.73
CA GLY A 47 -3.44 -14.54 -3.17
C GLY A 47 -2.01 -14.17 -3.53
N GLY A 48 -1.70 -12.88 -3.60
CA GLY A 48 -0.35 -12.41 -3.89
C GLY A 48 0.49 -12.27 -2.64
N SER A 49 0.77 -13.37 -1.96
CA SER A 49 1.49 -13.34 -0.69
C SER A 49 2.93 -12.85 -0.85
N PHE A 50 3.62 -13.28 -1.90
CA PHE A 50 4.99 -12.84 -2.15
C PHE A 50 5.03 -11.35 -2.46
N LEU A 51 4.16 -10.89 -3.36
CA LEU A 51 4.07 -9.47 -3.73
C LEU A 51 3.70 -8.61 -2.52
N GLY A 52 2.75 -9.07 -1.71
CA GLY A 52 2.33 -8.36 -0.50
C GLY A 52 3.46 -8.21 0.50
N LEU A 53 4.24 -9.27 0.72
CA LEU A 53 5.38 -9.24 1.62
C LEU A 53 6.50 -8.34 1.11
N VAL A 54 6.79 -8.38 -0.19
CA VAL A 54 7.82 -7.55 -0.81
C VAL A 54 7.44 -6.07 -0.72
N VAL A 55 6.19 -5.74 -1.03
CA VAL A 55 5.68 -4.36 -0.96
C VAL A 55 5.72 -3.87 0.49
N PHE A 56 5.34 -4.74 1.44
CA PHE A 56 5.38 -4.41 2.86
C PHE A 56 6.81 -4.10 3.32
N LEU A 57 7.77 -4.93 2.91
CA LEU A 57 9.18 -4.72 3.24
C LEU A 57 9.71 -3.41 2.62
N VAL A 58 9.36 -3.13 1.38
CA VAL A 58 9.81 -1.92 0.69
C VAL A 58 9.24 -0.67 1.37
N TYR A 59 7.95 -0.68 1.69
CA TYR A 59 7.32 0.48 2.32
C TYR A 59 7.78 0.67 3.77
N LEU A 60 7.97 -0.40 4.51
CA LEU A 60 8.50 -0.30 5.87
C LEU A 60 9.98 0.09 5.89
N GLY A 61 10.76 -0.55 5.02
CA GLY A 61 12.18 -0.28 4.95
C GLY A 61 12.52 1.08 4.34
N GLY A 62 11.87 1.42 3.29
CA GLY A 62 12.08 2.67 2.56
C GLY A 62 11.31 3.85 3.12
N UNK A 63 10.16 3.77 3.00
CA UNK A 63 9.28 4.88 3.25
C UNK A 63 9.11 5.20 4.72
N UNK A 64 9.05 4.31 5.52
CA UNK A 64 8.94 4.51 6.94
C UNK A 64 10.22 4.99 7.53
N UNK A 65 11.17 4.50 7.04
CA UNK A 65 12.47 4.85 7.49
C UNK A 65 12.84 6.26 7.08
N UNK A 66 12.53 6.52 5.99
CA UNK A 66 12.85 7.84 5.50
C UNK A 66 11.98 8.93 6.08
N UNK A 67 10.92 8.60 6.30
CA UNK A 67 9.98 9.46 6.89
C UNK A 67 10.27 9.73 8.32
N UNK A 68 10.75 8.88 8.89
CA UNK A 68 11.16 8.99 10.24
C UNK A 68 12.35 9.85 10.45
N TYR A 69 13.33 9.73 9.62
CA TYR A 69 14.54 10.56 9.68
C TYR A 69 14.22 12.01 9.37
N THR A 70 13.49 12.24 8.33
CA THR A 70 13.11 13.62 7.95
C THR A 70 12.22 14.28 9.01
N ILE A 71 11.33 13.51 9.58
CA ILE A 71 10.44 14.03 10.65
C ILE A 71 11.25 14.36 11.90
N ALA A 72 12.24 13.53 12.22
CA ALA A 72 13.09 13.76 13.37
C ALA A 72 13.93 15.05 13.22
N MET A 73 14.32 15.34 11.98
CA MET A 73 15.07 16.56 11.69
C MET A 73 14.19 17.80 11.67
N ALA A 74 12.94 17.65 11.28
CA ALA A 74 11.99 18.76 11.18
C ALA A 74 10.97 18.74 12.31
N THR A 75 11.48 18.74 13.55
CA THR A 75 10.63 18.74 14.75
C THR A 75 9.91 20.09 14.92
N GLU A 76 8.62 20.04 15.09
CA GLU A 76 7.80 21.22 15.36
C GLU A 76 7.69 21.46 16.85
N GLU A 77 7.71 22.73 17.25
CA GLU A 77 7.56 23.12 18.66
C GLU A 77 6.19 22.76 19.23
N TYR A 78 5.18 22.85 18.40
CA TYR A 78 3.78 22.60 18.80
C TYR A 78 3.15 21.58 17.86
N PRO A 79 3.27 20.29 18.18
CA PRO A 79 2.68 19.25 17.32
C PRO A 79 1.15 19.27 17.44
N GLU A 80 0.48 19.19 16.29
CA GLU A 80 -0.96 19.15 16.22
C GLU A 80 -1.51 17.81 16.67
N THR A 81 -2.50 17.86 17.56
CA THR A 81 -3.22 16.66 17.98
C THR A 81 -4.48 16.49 17.15
N TRP A 82 -4.87 15.23 16.95
CA TRP A 82 -6.03 14.90 16.12
C TRP A 82 -7.33 15.46 16.68
N GLY A 83 -7.47 15.47 17.99
CA GLY A 83 -8.70 15.90 18.64
C GLY A 83 -8.86 17.41 18.78
N SER A 84 -7.77 18.17 18.73
CA SER A 84 -7.79 19.60 18.98
C SER A 84 -7.99 20.44 17.72
N ASN A 85 -7.69 19.89 16.55
CA ASN A 85 -7.78 20.63 15.30
C ASN A 85 -9.09 20.32 14.58
N VAL A 86 -9.97 21.33 14.51
CA VAL A 86 -11.27 21.21 13.86
C VAL A 86 -11.13 20.94 12.36
N VAL A 87 -10.11 21.53 11.73
CA VAL A 87 -9.88 21.36 10.29
C VAL A 87 -9.55 19.90 9.96
N VAL A 88 -8.69 19.27 10.76
CA VAL A 88 -8.31 17.86 10.56
C VAL A 88 -9.54 16.96 10.77
N LEU A 89 -10.31 17.23 11.82
CA LEU A 89 -11.51 16.46 12.14
C LEU A 89 -12.56 16.59 11.02
N SER A 90 -12.77 17.82 10.53
CA SER A 90 -13.74 18.07 9.46
C SER A 90 -13.32 17.38 8.15
N ALA A 91 -12.03 17.42 7.82
CA ALA A 91 -11.52 16.76 6.62
C ALA A 91 -11.70 15.25 6.71
N PHE A 92 -11.46 14.67 7.89
CA PHE A 92 -11.65 13.25 8.12
C PHE A 92 -13.14 12.86 7.98
N LEU A 93 -14.03 13.67 8.54
CA LEU A 93 -15.46 13.42 8.45
C LEU A 93 -15.97 13.52 7.01
N VAL A 94 -15.48 14.52 6.26
CA VAL A 94 -15.84 14.66 4.84
C VAL A 94 -15.37 13.45 4.05
N GLY A 95 -14.15 12.98 4.31
CA GLY A 95 -13.62 11.77 3.65
C GLY A 95 -14.47 10.55 3.94
N LEU A 96 -14.88 10.36 5.21
CA LEU A 96 -15.75 9.25 5.60
C LEU A 96 -17.11 9.33 4.90
N LEU A 97 -17.69 10.53 4.84
CA LEU A 97 -18.98 10.73 4.17
C LEU A 97 -18.88 10.41 2.67
N MET A 98 -17.80 10.83 2.03
CA MET A 98 -17.57 10.52 0.61
C MET A 98 -17.41 9.02 0.39
N GLU A 99 -16.71 8.35 1.29
CA GLU A 99 -16.54 6.90 1.22
C GLU A 99 -17.87 6.18 1.35
N ILE A 100 -18.68 6.56 2.35
CA ILE A 100 -20.01 5.97 2.55
C ILE A 100 -20.89 6.23 1.33
N PHE A 101 -20.86 7.45 0.79
CA PHE A 101 -21.62 7.81 -0.40
C PHE A 101 -21.24 6.94 -1.60
N MET A 102 -19.95 6.73 -1.81
CA MET A 102 -19.45 5.89 -2.91
C MET A 102 -19.90 4.45 -2.74
N ILE A 103 -19.85 3.92 -1.52
CA ILE A 103 -20.29 2.54 -1.25
C ILE A 103 -21.79 2.42 -1.52
N VAL A 104 -22.58 3.36 -1.01
CA VAL A 104 -24.05 3.33 -1.22
C VAL A 104 -24.38 3.45 -2.71
N TRP A 105 -23.68 4.33 -3.42
CA TRP A 105 -23.88 4.52 -4.85
C TRP A 105 -23.56 3.25 -5.64
N LEU A 106 -22.47 2.57 -5.29
CA LEU A 106 -22.07 1.32 -5.93
C LEU A 106 -23.08 0.20 -5.66
N PHE A 107 -23.60 0.12 -4.42
CA PHE A 107 -24.58 -0.91 -4.08
C PHE A 107 -25.98 -0.62 -4.64
N SER A 108 -26.34 0.66 -4.79
CA SER A 108 -27.66 1.02 -5.30
C SER A 108 -27.71 0.97 -6.83
N GLY A 109 -26.57 1.15 -7.49
CA GLY A 109 -26.48 0.99 -8.93
C GLY A 109 -26.47 -0.49 -9.30
N GLU A 110 -27.29 -0.85 -10.29
CA GLU A 110 -27.30 -2.20 -10.85
C GLU A 110 -26.09 -2.44 -11.76
N HIS A 111 -25.01 -1.80 -11.44
CA HIS A 111 -23.76 -2.05 -12.16
C HIS A 111 -23.23 -3.40 -11.68
N GLU A 112 -23.13 -4.32 -12.61
CA GLU A 112 -22.45 -5.56 -12.36
C GLU A 112 -21.04 -5.19 -11.91
N LEU A 113 -20.85 -5.20 -10.60
CA LEU A 113 -19.52 -5.02 -10.07
C LEU A 113 -18.64 -6.04 -10.76
N VAL A 114 -17.71 -5.52 -11.52
CA VAL A 114 -16.70 -6.33 -12.19
C VAL A 114 -16.27 -7.40 -11.21
N GLY A 115 -16.58 -8.63 -11.56
CA GLY A 115 -16.26 -9.73 -10.67
C GLY A 115 -14.78 -9.69 -10.35
N PHE A 116 -14.49 -9.44 -9.09
CA PHE A 116 -13.10 -9.49 -8.64
C PHE A 116 -12.67 -10.94 -8.68
N TYR A 117 -12.15 -11.35 -9.81
CA TYR A 117 -11.57 -12.69 -9.96
C TYR A 117 -10.23 -12.66 -9.25
N PHE A 118 -10.22 -13.19 -8.05
CA PHE A 118 -8.97 -13.37 -7.32
C PHE A 118 -8.26 -14.59 -7.90
N GLY A 119 -7.46 -14.32 -8.91
CA GLY A 119 -6.75 -15.36 -9.65
C GLY A 119 -5.47 -15.79 -8.97
N GLY A 120 -5.58 -16.17 -7.70
CA GLY A 120 -4.42 -16.64 -6.96
C GLY A 120 -3.90 -17.98 -7.44
N LEU A 121 -4.72 -18.71 -8.18
CA LEU A 121 -4.32 -20.02 -8.71
C LEU A 121 -3.50 -19.95 -9.98
N GLU A 122 -3.49 -18.79 -10.64
CA GLU A 122 -2.73 -18.61 -11.87
C GLU A 122 -1.22 -18.64 -11.65
N ASP A 123 -0.78 -18.29 -10.44
CA ASP A 123 0.63 -18.30 -10.09
C ASP A 123 1.11 -19.67 -9.60
N LEU A 124 0.22 -20.65 -9.56
CA LEU A 124 0.53 -22.00 -9.10
C LEU A 124 0.84 -22.91 -10.29
N VAL A 125 2.01 -23.49 -10.30
CA VAL A 125 2.44 -24.42 -11.34
C VAL A 125 2.41 -25.83 -10.76
N VAL A 126 1.73 -26.73 -11.47
CA VAL A 126 1.63 -28.14 -11.06
C VAL A 126 2.93 -28.85 -11.41
N LEU A 127 3.51 -29.50 -10.41
CA LEU A 127 4.77 -30.25 -10.58
C LEU A 127 4.49 -31.63 -11.15
N GLY A 128 4.34 -31.71 -12.48
CA GLY A 128 4.27 -32.96 -13.19
C GLY A 128 3.01 -33.78 -12.96
N GLU A 129 2.80 -34.74 -13.82
CA GLU A 129 1.68 -35.66 -13.73
C GLU A 129 1.96 -36.70 -12.63
N GLY A 130 1.09 -36.69 -11.63
CA GLY A 130 1.18 -37.63 -10.54
C GLY A 130 1.85 -37.11 -9.27
N SER A 131 2.44 -35.93 -9.32
CA SER A 131 3.02 -35.31 -8.12
C SER A 131 2.02 -34.33 -7.48
N PHE A 132 1.78 -34.51 -6.20
CA PHE A 132 0.92 -33.61 -5.43
C PHE A 132 1.73 -32.42 -4.93
N GLY A 133 2.08 -31.51 -5.84
CA GLY A 133 2.87 -30.35 -5.48
C GLY A 133 2.57 -29.16 -6.37
N TYR A 134 2.45 -27.99 -5.74
CA TYR A 134 2.26 -26.74 -6.45
C TYR A 134 3.39 -25.80 -6.07
N VAL A 135 3.99 -25.19 -7.07
CA VAL A 135 5.05 -24.20 -6.86
C VAL A 135 4.53 -22.85 -7.35
N ARG A 136 4.66 -21.84 -6.54
CA ARG A 136 4.28 -20.48 -6.91
C ARG A 136 5.41 -19.85 -7.73
N GLU A 137 5.02 -19.19 -8.82
CA GLU A 137 5.98 -18.54 -9.71
C GLU A 137 5.96 -17.01 -9.58
N ASP A 138 5.27 -16.47 -8.57
CA ASP A 138 5.18 -15.04 -8.36
C ASP A 138 6.52 -14.39 -8.00
N TYR A 139 7.52 -15.19 -7.58
CA TYR A 139 8.87 -14.73 -7.30
C TYR A 139 9.68 -14.46 -8.56
N SER A 140 9.26 -14.99 -9.69
CA SER A 140 10.03 -14.95 -10.94
C SER A 140 10.20 -13.52 -11.49
N GLY A 141 9.33 -12.60 -11.09
CA GLY A 141 9.44 -11.20 -11.47
C GLY A 141 10.71 -10.55 -10.97
N GLY A 142 11.10 -10.86 -9.73
CA GLY A 142 12.35 -10.37 -9.15
C GLY A 142 13.58 -10.95 -9.84
N ALA A 143 13.50 -12.24 -10.20
CA ALA A 143 14.59 -12.89 -10.92
C ALA A 143 14.77 -12.34 -12.33
N SER A 144 13.66 -12.02 -13.00
CA SER A 144 13.71 -11.48 -14.37
C SER A 144 14.32 -10.08 -14.41
N LEU A 145 14.23 -9.32 -13.31
CA LEU A 145 14.83 -8.01 -13.21
C LEU A 145 16.36 -8.08 -13.31
N TYR A 146 16.95 -9.17 -12.78
CA TYR A 146 18.40 -9.36 -12.81
C TYR A 146 18.88 -10.04 -14.10
N SER A 147 18.00 -10.66 -14.85
CA SER A 147 18.38 -11.36 -16.09
C SER A 147 18.05 -10.56 -17.35
N TYR A 148 16.76 -10.32 -17.59
CA TYR A 148 16.30 -9.63 -18.80
C TYR A 148 16.10 -8.14 -18.60
N GLY A 149 15.79 -7.74 -17.36
CA GLY A 149 15.51 -6.34 -17.02
C GLY A 149 16.69 -5.63 -16.37
N PHE A 150 17.91 -6.06 -16.64
CA PHE A 150 19.09 -5.46 -16.01
C PHE A 150 19.29 -4.01 -16.40
N TRP A 151 18.84 -3.63 -17.59
CA TRP A 151 18.88 -2.24 -18.04
C TRP A 151 18.04 -1.35 -17.15
N PHE A 152 16.85 -1.82 -16.78
CA PHE A 152 15.96 -1.08 -15.89
C PHE A 152 16.60 -0.89 -14.52
N LEU A 153 17.23 -1.94 -14.01
CA LEU A 153 17.93 -1.89 -12.73
C LEU A 153 19.10 -0.89 -12.76
N ALA A 154 19.87 -0.92 -13.86
CA ALA A 154 21.01 -0.02 -14.03
C ALA A 154 20.56 1.45 -14.11
N MET A 155 19.49 1.70 -14.85
CA MET A 155 18.94 3.05 -14.97
C MET A 155 18.42 3.57 -13.62
N ALA A 156 17.73 2.72 -12.87
CA ALA A 156 17.21 3.09 -11.54
C ALA A 156 18.36 3.40 -10.59
N GLY A 157 19.39 2.58 -10.59
CA GLY A 157 20.57 2.82 -9.75
C GLY A 157 21.31 4.11 -10.11
N TRP A 158 21.43 4.37 -11.39
CA TRP A 158 22.06 5.60 -11.87
C TRP A 158 21.26 6.83 -11.45
N MET A 159 19.95 6.79 -11.62
CA MET A 159 19.08 7.92 -11.23
C MET A 159 19.13 8.17 -9.73
N LEU A 160 19.18 7.10 -8.91
CA LEU A 160 19.34 7.23 -7.48
C LEU A 160 20.67 7.88 -7.10
N PHE A 161 21.74 7.46 -7.76
CA PHE A 161 23.07 8.02 -7.54
C PHE A 161 23.11 9.52 -7.88
N VAL A 162 22.53 9.89 -9.01
CA VAL A 162 22.48 11.29 -9.45
C VAL A 162 21.65 12.13 -8.47
N SER A 163 20.52 11.59 -8.01
CA SER A 163 19.64 12.30 -7.07
C SER A 163 20.34 12.57 -5.74
N ILE A 164 21.09 11.59 -5.24
CA ILE A 164 21.86 11.76 -4.01
C ILE A 164 22.97 12.81 -4.21
N PHE A 165 23.62 12.77 -5.36
CA PHE A 165 24.70 13.72 -5.68
C PHE A 165 24.17 15.16 -5.75
N ILE A 166 22.99 15.35 -6.33
CA ILE A 166 22.35 16.67 -6.39
C ILE A 166 21.91 17.13 -4.98
N ALA A 167 21.44 16.21 -4.16
CA ALA A 167 20.94 16.53 -2.80
C ALA A 167 22.07 16.97 -1.86
N ILE A 168 23.30 16.48 -2.04
CA ILE A 168 24.44 16.86 -1.22
C ILE A 168 25.00 18.22 -1.65
#